data_b04236ab94531bcd6b320331975871df
#
_entry.id   b04236ab94531bcd6b320331975871df
#
_cell.length_a   1.000
_cell.length_b   1.000
_cell.length_c   1.000
_cell.angle_alpha   90.00
_cell.angle_beta   90.00
_cell.angle_gamma   90.00
#
_symmetry.space_group_name_H-M   'P 1'
#
loop_
_entity.id
_entity.type
_entity.pdbx_description
1 polymer ?
#
loop_
_entity_poly.entity_id
_entity_poly.type
_entity_poly.pdbx_seq_one_letter_code
_entity_poly.pdbx_strand_id
1 'polypeptide(L)'
;MKAWLVQDKWDCYGAEIVFAETRGKARSLALATDCCSETSFLDVDVRRQPNADKYYKEGKWHLDWDNPKDRIALVKDCGFVCDYEYLEWEDCESCSAKEYCDRYKDHPTEKGGEADA
;
A
#
# COMPACT_ATOMS: atom_id res chain seq x y z
N MET A 1 -2.97 -19.11 -0.82
CA MET A 1 -2.01 -18.15 -0.22
C MET A 1 -2.79 -16.97 0.34
N LYS A 2 -2.39 -16.47 1.49
CA LYS A 2 -3.12 -15.43 2.17
C LYS A 2 -2.34 -14.13 2.16
N ALA A 3 -3.04 -13.02 2.12
CA ALA A 3 -2.41 -11.69 2.13
C ALA A 3 -2.34 -11.17 3.56
N TRP A 4 -1.23 -10.53 3.88
CA TRP A 4 -0.98 -9.98 5.21
C TRP A 4 -0.42 -8.58 5.08
N LEU A 5 -0.90 -7.67 5.92
CA LEU A 5 -0.32 -6.34 5.99
C LEU A 5 0.78 -6.39 7.01
N VAL A 6 1.97 -5.94 6.64
CA VAL A 6 3.12 -5.94 7.53
C VAL A 6 3.66 -4.52 7.65
N GLN A 7 4.12 -4.15 8.84
CA GLN A 7 4.73 -2.85 9.05
C GLN A 7 5.54 -2.88 10.34
N ASP A 8 6.42 -1.88 10.49
CA ASP A 8 7.23 -1.77 11.69
C ASP A 8 6.33 -1.30 12.82
N LYS A 9 6.36 -1.99 13.93
CA LYS A 9 5.51 -1.71 15.06
C LYS A 9 5.75 -0.33 15.65
N TRP A 10 6.97 0.12 15.61
CA TRP A 10 7.35 1.38 16.24
C TRP A 10 7.44 2.55 15.27
N ASP A 11 7.60 2.25 14.01
CA ASP A 11 7.80 3.26 13.01
C ASP A 11 6.76 3.09 11.92
N CYS A 12 5.79 3.91 11.88
CA CYS A 12 4.68 3.75 10.96
C CYS A 12 4.92 4.39 9.59
N TYR A 13 6.15 4.39 9.15
CA TYR A 13 6.47 5.01 7.90
C TYR A 13 5.88 4.32 6.70
N GLY A 14 5.43 3.16 6.80
CA GLY A 14 4.82 2.52 5.66
C GLY A 14 4.41 1.11 6.00
N ALA A 15 3.69 0.50 5.11
CA ALA A 15 3.25 -0.87 5.27
C ALA A 15 3.29 -1.51 3.90
N GLU A 16 3.33 -2.83 3.87
CA GLU A 16 3.30 -3.55 2.61
C GLU A 16 2.41 -4.76 2.76
N ILE A 17 1.96 -5.30 1.63
CA ILE A 17 1.15 -6.51 1.62
C ILE A 17 2.04 -7.64 1.11
N VAL A 18 2.15 -8.70 1.89
CA VAL A 18 2.91 -9.87 1.49
C VAL A 18 1.98 -11.07 1.45
N PHE A 19 2.33 -12.08 0.68
CA PHE A 19 1.53 -13.28 0.54
C PHE A 19 2.26 -14.44 1.21
N ALA A 20 1.61 -15.09 2.16
CA ALA A 20 2.19 -16.22 2.88
C ALA A 20 1.07 -17.11 3.38
N GLU A 21 1.38 -18.35 3.67
CA GLU A 21 0.37 -19.27 4.16
C GLU A 21 0.10 -19.05 5.63
N THR A 22 1.05 -18.56 6.38
CA THR A 22 0.91 -18.37 7.81
C THR A 22 1.40 -17.00 8.24
N ARG A 23 0.99 -16.59 9.41
CA ARG A 23 1.43 -15.32 9.99
C ARG A 23 2.94 -15.31 10.19
N GLY A 24 3.50 -16.42 10.63
CA GLY A 24 4.94 -16.50 10.88
C GLY A 24 5.74 -16.30 9.59
N LYS A 25 5.28 -16.90 8.49
CA LYS A 25 5.98 -16.72 7.24
C LYS A 25 5.82 -15.30 6.74
N ALA A 26 4.66 -14.69 6.96
CA ALA A 26 4.46 -13.30 6.57
C ALA A 26 5.42 -12.40 7.34
N ARG A 27 5.63 -12.69 8.62
CA ARG A 27 6.55 -11.89 9.44
C ARG A 27 7.98 -12.02 8.91
N SER A 28 8.38 -13.20 8.50
CA SER A 28 9.71 -13.40 7.94
C SER A 28 9.86 -12.65 6.61
N LEU A 29 8.84 -12.70 5.76
CA LEU A 29 8.91 -12.02 4.49
C LEU A 29 8.94 -10.51 4.67
N ALA A 30 8.34 -9.99 5.74
CA ALA A 30 8.33 -8.56 5.99
C ALA A 30 9.74 -7.99 6.08
N LEU A 31 10.68 -8.77 6.56
CA LEU A 31 12.05 -8.28 6.70
C LEU A 31 12.73 -8.04 5.36
N ALA A 32 12.16 -8.55 4.29
CA ALA A 32 12.67 -8.32 2.95
C ALA A 32 11.99 -7.13 2.29
N THR A 33 11.01 -6.51 2.95
CA THR A 33 10.33 -5.34 2.38
C THR A 33 11.03 -4.08 2.82
N ASP A 34 10.80 -3.00 2.09
CA ASP A 34 11.43 -1.72 2.44
C ASP A 34 10.90 -1.18 3.76
N CYS A 35 9.64 -1.42 4.07
CA CYS A 35 9.06 -0.85 5.29
C CYS A 35 9.60 -1.49 6.55
N CYS A 36 10.16 -2.69 6.45
CA CYS A 36 10.65 -3.40 7.61
C CYS A 36 12.10 -3.87 7.47
N SER A 37 12.86 -3.28 6.56
CA SER A 37 14.20 -3.76 6.26
C SER A 37 15.15 -3.68 7.45
N GLU A 38 14.90 -2.76 8.37
CA GLU A 38 15.76 -2.64 9.55
C GLU A 38 14.99 -2.99 10.82
N THR A 39 13.89 -3.69 10.69
CA THR A 39 13.02 -3.99 11.82
C THR A 39 13.39 -5.35 12.41
N SER A 40 13.36 -5.46 13.73
CA SER A 40 13.56 -6.76 14.37
C SER A 40 12.36 -7.64 14.07
N PHE A 41 12.58 -8.93 13.90
CA PHE A 41 11.50 -9.88 13.62
C PHE A 41 10.35 -9.74 14.63
N LEU A 42 10.67 -9.52 15.90
CA LEU A 42 9.65 -9.41 16.92
C LEU A 42 8.89 -8.08 16.87
N ASP A 43 9.42 -7.11 16.17
CA ASP A 43 8.79 -5.81 16.09
C ASP A 43 8.00 -5.60 14.80
N VAL A 44 7.81 -6.64 14.02
CA VAL A 44 6.98 -6.57 12.82
C VAL A 44 5.53 -6.79 13.23
N ASP A 45 4.68 -5.85 12.87
CA ASP A 45 3.24 -5.99 13.09
C ASP A 45 2.66 -6.68 11.86
N VAL A 46 1.88 -7.74 12.05
CA VAL A 46 1.33 -8.53 10.95
C VAL A 46 -0.18 -8.67 11.15
N ARG A 47 -0.94 -8.26 10.15
CA ARG A 47 -2.40 -8.33 10.20
C ARG A 47 -2.94 -8.97 8.94
N ARG A 48 -3.99 -9.77 9.07
CA ARG A 48 -4.61 -10.37 7.89
C ARG A 48 -5.25 -9.30 7.02
N GLN A 49 -5.15 -9.47 5.73
CA GLN A 49 -5.74 -8.56 4.77
C GLN A 49 -6.52 -9.40 3.74
N PRO A 50 -7.66 -9.96 4.12
CA PRO A 50 -8.39 -10.89 3.24
C PRO A 50 -8.77 -10.28 1.90
N ASN A 51 -9.00 -8.98 1.85
CA ASN A 51 -9.40 -8.33 0.62
C ASN A 51 -8.33 -8.41 -0.46
N ALA A 52 -7.11 -8.70 -0.09
CA ALA A 52 -6.02 -8.78 -1.04
C ALA A 52 -5.65 -10.20 -1.44
N ASP A 53 -6.27 -11.21 -0.83
CA ASP A 53 -5.93 -12.61 -1.14
C ASP A 53 -6.08 -12.89 -2.64
N LYS A 54 -7.05 -12.30 -3.27
CA LYS A 54 -7.35 -12.55 -4.68
C LYS A 54 -6.27 -12.06 -5.64
N TYR A 55 -5.36 -11.23 -5.16
CA TYR A 55 -4.33 -10.69 -6.02
C TYR A 55 -3.07 -11.57 -6.05
N TYR A 56 -3.05 -12.64 -5.28
CA TYR A 56 -1.90 -13.55 -5.30
C TYR A 56 -1.78 -14.25 -6.64
N LYS A 57 -0.56 -14.37 -7.12
CA LYS A 57 -0.24 -15.17 -8.30
C LYS A 57 1.02 -15.92 -7.98
N GLU A 58 1.17 -17.08 -8.57
CA GLU A 58 2.34 -17.90 -8.33
C GLU A 58 3.61 -17.11 -8.60
N GLY A 59 4.54 -17.16 -7.70
CA GLY A 59 5.78 -16.43 -7.83
C GLY A 59 5.74 -15.01 -7.28
N LYS A 60 4.55 -14.54 -6.92
CA LYS A 60 4.42 -13.18 -6.42
C LYS A 60 4.34 -13.25 -4.92
N TRP A 61 5.27 -12.58 -4.24
CA TRP A 61 5.30 -12.65 -2.78
C TRP A 61 4.83 -11.37 -2.09
N HIS A 62 4.65 -10.29 -2.84
CA HIS A 62 4.14 -9.04 -2.26
C HIS A 62 3.47 -8.22 -3.35
N LEU A 63 2.71 -7.21 -2.94
CA LEU A 63 2.16 -6.24 -3.87
C LEU A 63 3.14 -5.07 -3.94
N ASP A 64 3.45 -4.64 -5.15
CA ASP A 64 4.47 -3.64 -5.39
C ASP A 64 3.82 -2.30 -5.68
N TRP A 65 4.09 -1.30 -4.85
CA TRP A 65 3.50 0.03 -5.02
C TRP A 65 3.83 0.64 -6.39
N ASP A 66 5.00 0.28 -6.94
CA ASP A 66 5.41 0.84 -8.22
C ASP A 66 4.74 0.15 -9.41
N ASN A 67 4.09 -0.97 -9.20
CA ASN A 67 3.37 -1.66 -10.26
C ASN A 67 1.96 -1.07 -10.35
N PRO A 68 1.52 -0.54 -11.51
CA PRO A 68 0.23 0.12 -11.61
C PRO A 68 -0.97 -0.73 -11.17
N LYS A 69 -0.96 -2.02 -11.49
CA LYS A 69 -2.08 -2.88 -11.11
C LYS A 69 -2.07 -3.16 -9.62
N ASP A 70 -0.88 -3.36 -9.05
CA ASP A 70 -0.77 -3.62 -7.62
C ASP A 70 -1.14 -2.36 -6.85
N ARG A 71 -0.81 -1.18 -7.36
CA ARG A 71 -1.17 0.06 -6.70
C ARG A 71 -2.68 0.21 -6.62
N ILE A 72 -3.40 -0.16 -7.68
CA ILE A 72 -4.85 -0.13 -7.64
C ILE A 72 -5.36 -1.03 -6.53
N ALA A 73 -4.80 -2.24 -6.42
CA ALA A 73 -5.22 -3.17 -5.38
C ALA A 73 -4.95 -2.61 -3.99
N LEU A 74 -3.80 -1.99 -3.81
CA LEU A 74 -3.43 -1.44 -2.51
C LEU A 74 -4.35 -0.29 -2.11
N VAL A 75 -4.66 0.59 -3.03
CA VAL A 75 -5.50 1.73 -2.72
C VAL A 75 -6.96 1.32 -2.61
N LYS A 76 -7.44 0.52 -3.53
CA LYS A 76 -8.85 0.17 -3.58
C LYS A 76 -9.27 -0.79 -2.48
N ASP A 77 -8.50 -1.84 -2.28
CA ASP A 77 -8.91 -2.91 -1.38
C ASP A 77 -8.19 -2.93 -0.04
N CYS A 78 -7.04 -2.30 0.05
CA CYS A 78 -6.25 -2.31 1.28
C CYS A 78 -6.22 -0.96 2.00
N GLY A 79 -6.78 0.06 1.40
CA GLY A 79 -6.87 1.36 2.07
C GLY A 79 -5.56 2.13 2.12
N PHE A 80 -4.61 1.78 1.29
CA PHE A 80 -3.33 2.48 1.28
C PHE A 80 -3.48 3.87 0.66
N VAL A 81 -2.69 4.82 1.13
CA VAL A 81 -2.64 6.14 0.55
C VAL A 81 -1.18 6.50 0.36
N CYS A 82 -0.89 7.32 -0.62
CA CYS A 82 0.49 7.72 -0.84
C CYS A 82 0.84 8.88 0.09
N ASP A 83 2.13 9.03 0.34
CA ASP A 83 2.61 10.13 1.14
C ASP A 83 2.81 11.26 0.15
N TYR A 84 1.80 12.07 -0.04
CA TYR A 84 1.86 13.01 -1.09
C TYR A 84 2.32 14.38 -0.67
N GLU A 85 2.98 14.49 0.41
CA GLU A 85 3.63 15.74 0.74
C GLU A 85 4.63 16.05 -0.32
N TYR A 86 5.16 15.02 -0.97
CA TYR A 86 6.20 15.22 -1.95
C TYR A 86 5.72 15.07 -3.39
N LEU A 87 4.41 14.98 -3.60
CA LEU A 87 3.90 14.77 -4.93
C LEU A 87 3.25 16.00 -5.49
N GLU A 88 3.39 16.19 -6.77
CA GLU A 88 2.72 17.28 -7.45
C GLU A 88 1.34 16.79 -7.90
N TRP A 89 0.45 17.69 -8.20
CA TRP A 89 -0.89 17.31 -8.65
C TRP A 89 -0.82 16.46 -9.91
N GLU A 90 0.14 16.75 -10.78
CA GLU A 90 0.28 15.99 -12.00
C GLU A 90 0.58 14.53 -11.73
N ASP A 91 1.29 14.24 -10.66
CA ASP A 91 1.58 12.86 -10.31
C ASP A 91 0.30 12.14 -9.94
N CYS A 92 -0.62 12.81 -9.29
CA CYS A 92 -1.90 12.22 -8.92
C CYS A 92 -2.76 12.00 -10.15
N GLU A 93 -2.75 12.93 -11.10
CA GLU A 93 -3.55 12.78 -12.29
C GLU A 93 -3.09 11.62 -13.15
N SER A 94 -1.82 11.27 -13.09
CA SER A 94 -1.31 10.15 -13.87
C SER A 94 -1.29 8.86 -13.05
N CYS A 95 -1.75 8.88 -11.81
CA CYS A 95 -1.70 7.71 -10.97
C CYS A 95 -2.73 6.67 -11.40
N SER A 96 -2.34 5.42 -11.50
CA SER A 96 -3.23 4.36 -11.91
C SER A 96 -4.38 4.14 -10.95
N ALA A 97 -4.22 4.50 -9.70
CA ALA A 97 -5.22 4.28 -8.67
C ALA A 97 -6.05 5.51 -8.33
N LYS A 98 -5.95 6.57 -9.13
CA LYS A 98 -6.61 7.82 -8.76
C LYS A 98 -8.11 7.70 -8.57
N GLU A 99 -8.76 6.80 -9.32
CA GLU A 99 -10.20 6.64 -9.22
C GLU A 99 -10.62 6.09 -7.87
N TYR A 100 -9.73 5.46 -7.16
CA TYR A 100 -10.02 4.85 -5.88
C TYR A 100 -9.37 5.61 -4.72
N CYS A 101 -8.69 6.71 -5.00
CA CYS A 101 -7.93 7.42 -3.99
C CYS A 101 -8.74 8.59 -3.44
N ASP A 102 -9.04 8.56 -2.15
CA ASP A 102 -9.82 9.61 -1.54
C ASP A 102 -9.07 10.92 -1.55
N ARG A 103 -7.75 10.89 -1.50
CA ARG A 103 -6.98 12.13 -1.54
C ARG A 103 -7.10 12.80 -2.89
N TYR A 104 -7.16 12.03 -3.96
CA TYR A 104 -7.31 12.60 -5.29
C TYR A 104 -8.71 13.19 -5.38
N LYS A 105 -9.72 12.49 -4.87
CA LYS A 105 -11.08 12.96 -4.93
C LYS A 105 -11.26 14.23 -4.11
N ASP A 106 -10.51 14.31 -3.00
CA ASP A 106 -10.63 15.45 -2.13
C ASP A 106 -9.64 16.57 -2.46
N HIS A 107 -8.97 16.48 -3.57
CA HIS A 107 -7.98 17.47 -3.93
C HIS A 107 -8.64 18.46 -4.86
N PRO A 108 -9.58 19.14 -4.45
CA PRO A 108 -10.39 19.83 -5.29
C PRO A 108 -10.00 21.21 -5.39
N THR A 109 -9.33 21.60 -4.46
CA THR A 109 -9.05 22.87 -4.43
C THR A 109 -8.58 23.40 -5.61
N GLU A 110 -7.80 22.67 -6.13
CA GLU A 110 -7.18 23.13 -7.25
C GLU A 110 -8.15 23.26 -8.27
N LYS A 111 -8.96 22.34 -8.48
CA LYS A 111 -9.79 22.44 -9.55
C LYS A 111 -10.99 23.07 -9.10
N GLY A 112 -11.44 22.68 -8.07
CA GLY A 112 -12.69 23.13 -7.74
C GLY A 112 -12.63 24.56 -7.56
N GLY A 113 -11.72 24.93 -6.88
CA GLY A 113 -11.66 26.22 -6.53
C GLY A 113 -11.68 27.11 -7.63
N GLU A 114 -10.92 26.84 -8.45
CA GLU A 114 -10.84 27.67 -9.43
C GLU A 114 -11.97 27.60 -10.16
N ALA A 115 -12.44 26.62 -10.19
CA ALA A 115 -13.50 26.42 -10.98
C ALA A 115 -14.45 27.38 -10.54
N ASP A 116 -14.59 27.43 -9.51
CA ASP A 116 -15.53 28.13 -9.21
C ASP A 116 -15.31 29.37 -9.21
N ALA A 117 -14.45 29.44 -9.19
CA ALA A 117 -14.23 30.66 -9.31
C ALA A 117 -15.19 31.26 -10.14
#